data_78e3ac103465333657085555fa95288d
#
_entry.id   78e3ac103465333657085555fa95288d
#
_cell.length_a   1.000
_cell.length_b   1.000
_cell.length_c   1.000
_cell.angle_alpha   90.00
_cell.angle_beta   90.00
_cell.angle_gamma   90.00
#
_symmetry.space_group_name_H-M   'P 1'
#
loop_
_entity.id
_entity.type
_entity.pdbx_description
1 polymer ?
#
loop_
_entity_poly.entity_id
_entity_poly.type
_entity_poly.pdbx_seq_one_letter_code
_entity_poly.pdbx_strand_id
1 'polypeptide(L)'
;EGVNYLHKLTQDNLADMIKFANDAYYNHEPVVTDNQYDIIKEYLESKSPNHKVLDEIGAPVEHKKVDLPYEMWSMDKIKPDTKALAKWVAKYHKPKEYVVSAKLDGVSGLYVIKDGEKRLYTRGNGRVGQDISHLIPHLQLPDVGEGGVGENGSEELVIRGEFLISNANFEERFKGASNPRNTVSGIINRLTSEPEKLKYVDFVAYECIHPEAAPLEQMRFLEKIGVKCVLYKEIGEGTKHVLSNEFLSALLVEWRDSYQYEIDGIIVAHNKIYPRKSGNPEHAFAFKMVLSDQ
;
A
#
# COMPACT_ATOMS: atom_id res chain seq x y z
N GLU A 1 11.22 23.14 -12.96
CA GLU A 1 12.67 23.01 -12.72
C GLU A 1 13.15 21.54 -12.67
N GLY A 2 12.30 20.60 -12.29
CA GLY A 2 12.49 19.16 -12.45
C GLY A 2 13.82 18.59 -11.97
N VAL A 3 14.28 17.52 -12.63
CA VAL A 3 15.50 16.78 -12.27
C VAL A 3 16.75 17.66 -12.33
N ASN A 4 16.78 18.69 -13.18
CA ASN A 4 17.92 19.59 -13.31
C ASN A 4 18.22 20.38 -12.03
N TYR A 5 17.21 20.66 -11.23
CA TYR A 5 17.39 21.29 -9.93
C TYR A 5 18.13 20.40 -8.93
N LEU A 6 17.88 19.10 -8.98
CA LEU A 6 18.49 18.13 -8.07
C LEU A 6 20.00 18.04 -8.26
N HIS A 7 20.52 18.29 -9.47
CA HIS A 7 21.96 18.30 -9.74
C HIS A 7 22.72 19.38 -8.99
N LYS A 8 22.04 20.44 -8.56
CA LYS A 8 22.63 21.57 -7.83
C LYS A 8 22.67 21.35 -6.32
N LEU A 9 22.01 20.28 -5.82
CA LEU A 9 21.89 20.00 -4.41
C LEU A 9 22.97 19.06 -3.93
N THR A 10 23.43 19.28 -2.70
CA THR A 10 24.33 18.35 -2.00
C THR A 10 23.57 17.11 -1.55
N GLN A 11 24.31 16.04 -1.19
CA GLN A 11 23.72 14.84 -0.61
C GLN A 11 22.96 15.16 0.68
N ASP A 12 23.48 16.04 1.51
CA ASP A 12 22.83 16.45 2.75
C ASP A 12 21.54 17.23 2.49
N ASN A 13 21.51 18.09 1.49
CA ASN A 13 20.30 18.80 1.09
C ASN A 13 19.21 17.84 0.59
N LEU A 14 19.59 16.84 -0.20
CA LEU A 14 18.66 15.80 -0.69
C LEU A 14 18.12 14.97 0.48
N ALA A 15 18.99 14.60 1.43
CA ALA A 15 18.59 13.87 2.63
C ALA A 15 17.61 14.70 3.48
N ASP A 16 17.86 15.98 3.66
CA ASP A 16 16.97 16.88 4.40
C ASP A 16 15.61 17.03 3.71
N MET A 17 15.58 17.08 2.38
CA MET A 17 14.33 17.09 1.61
C MET A 17 13.53 15.80 1.83
N ILE A 18 14.19 14.66 1.84
CA ILE A 18 13.54 13.36 2.09
C ILE A 18 12.99 13.30 3.51
N LYS A 19 13.75 13.73 4.51
CA LYS A 19 13.29 13.77 5.90
C LYS A 19 12.09 14.68 6.08
N PHE A 20 12.13 15.87 5.48
CA PHE A 20 11.03 16.82 5.52
C PHE A 20 9.77 16.26 4.84
N ALA A 21 9.92 15.63 3.68
CA ALA A 21 8.81 15.03 2.94
C ALA A 21 8.20 13.84 3.72
N ASN A 22 9.03 13.01 4.37
CA ASN A 22 8.57 11.92 5.22
C ASN A 22 7.79 12.45 6.42
N ASP A 23 8.32 13.43 7.12
CA ASP A 23 7.66 14.02 8.27
C ASP A 23 6.31 14.62 7.89
N ALA A 24 6.25 15.37 6.80
CA ALA A 24 5.01 15.95 6.29
C ALA A 24 4.00 14.86 5.91
N TYR A 25 4.43 13.79 5.26
CA TYR A 25 3.56 12.70 4.84
C TYR A 25 2.95 11.94 6.03
N TYR A 26 3.75 11.61 7.04
CA TYR A 26 3.30 10.76 8.15
C TYR A 26 2.64 11.53 9.31
N ASN A 27 3.00 12.81 9.50
CA ASN A 27 2.55 13.60 10.65
C ASN A 27 1.69 14.81 10.27
N HIS A 28 1.76 15.25 9.03
CA HIS A 28 1.09 16.46 8.53
C HIS A 28 0.45 16.21 7.16
N GLU A 29 0.29 17.25 6.36
CA GLU A 29 -0.12 17.12 4.97
C GLU A 29 1.11 16.88 4.08
N PRO A 30 1.07 15.92 3.14
CA PRO A 30 2.17 15.73 2.20
C PRO A 30 2.48 16.98 1.38
N VAL A 31 3.77 17.33 1.30
CA VAL A 31 4.26 18.51 0.57
C VAL A 31 4.76 18.18 -0.83
N VAL A 32 5.00 16.91 -1.11
CA VAL A 32 5.40 16.40 -2.43
C VAL A 32 4.51 15.22 -2.82
N THR A 33 4.36 15.02 -4.13
CA THR A 33 3.68 13.82 -4.63
C THR A 33 4.57 12.59 -4.44
N ASP A 34 3.98 11.39 -4.51
CA ASP A 34 4.74 10.14 -4.46
C ASP A 34 5.80 10.07 -5.54
N ASN A 35 5.43 10.50 -6.75
CA ASN A 35 6.35 10.50 -7.87
C ASN A 35 7.53 11.46 -7.62
N GLN A 36 7.26 12.64 -7.10
CA GLN A 36 8.31 13.60 -6.72
C GLN A 36 9.21 13.04 -5.63
N TYR A 37 8.63 12.41 -4.62
CA TYR A 37 9.39 11.76 -3.55
C TYR A 37 10.28 10.63 -4.09
N ASP A 38 9.73 9.76 -4.93
CA ASP A 38 10.47 8.66 -5.54
C ASP A 38 11.64 9.17 -6.40
N ILE A 39 11.44 10.25 -7.16
CA ILE A 39 12.50 10.87 -7.96
C ILE A 39 13.64 11.39 -7.08
N ILE A 40 13.33 12.09 -6.01
CA ILE A 40 14.32 12.63 -5.06
C ILE A 40 15.10 11.49 -4.42
N LYS A 41 14.40 10.47 -3.98
CA LYS A 41 14.98 9.28 -3.34
C LYS A 41 15.90 8.52 -4.29
N GLU A 42 15.45 8.22 -5.50
CA GLU A 42 16.25 7.54 -6.53
C GLU A 42 17.50 8.35 -6.90
N TYR A 43 17.38 9.66 -6.96
CA TYR A 43 18.53 10.54 -7.25
C TYR A 43 19.56 10.48 -6.13
N LEU A 44 19.14 10.50 -4.88
CA LEU A 44 20.06 10.33 -3.73
C LEU A 44 20.71 8.95 -3.75
N GLU A 45 19.96 7.89 -4.02
CA GLU A 45 20.49 6.52 -4.13
C GLU A 45 21.57 6.43 -5.21
N SER A 46 21.41 7.12 -6.33
CA SER A 46 22.41 7.13 -7.41
C SER A 46 23.71 7.83 -7.00
N LYS A 47 23.65 8.83 -6.14
CA LYS A 47 24.81 9.58 -5.67
C LYS A 47 25.45 9.02 -4.41
N SER A 48 24.63 8.51 -3.50
CA SER A 48 25.07 8.00 -2.19
C SER A 48 24.22 6.80 -1.78
N PRO A 49 24.49 5.60 -2.34
CA PRO A 49 23.67 4.40 -2.10
C PRO A 49 23.58 3.98 -0.64
N ASN A 50 24.56 4.37 0.18
CA ASN A 50 24.62 3.99 1.60
C ASN A 50 24.24 5.12 2.56
N HIS A 51 23.59 6.18 2.06
CA HIS A 51 23.17 7.27 2.93
C HIS A 51 22.15 6.79 3.96
N LYS A 52 22.36 7.19 5.23
CA LYS A 52 21.52 6.73 6.36
C LYS A 52 20.04 7.02 6.19
N VAL A 53 19.69 8.13 5.54
CA VAL A 53 18.28 8.50 5.33
C VAL A 53 17.52 7.48 4.48
N LEU A 54 18.21 6.71 3.64
CA LEU A 54 17.60 5.67 2.80
C LEU A 54 17.15 4.46 3.64
N ASP A 55 17.75 4.25 4.81
CA ASP A 55 17.36 3.20 5.76
C ASP A 55 16.20 3.65 6.65
N GLU A 56 15.91 4.94 6.70
CA GLU A 56 14.81 5.52 7.46
C GLU A 56 13.53 5.45 6.63
N ILE A 57 12.70 4.44 6.92
CA ILE A 57 11.40 4.27 6.26
C ILE A 57 10.35 5.02 7.08
N GLY A 58 9.86 6.14 6.55
CA GLY A 58 8.87 6.98 7.20
C GLY A 58 9.48 7.99 8.16
N ALA A 59 8.62 8.76 8.80
CA ALA A 59 9.00 9.77 9.78
C ALA A 59 8.68 9.31 11.20
N PRO A 60 9.32 9.88 12.22
CA PRO A 60 8.89 9.69 13.61
C PRO A 60 7.44 10.10 13.76
N VAL A 61 6.61 9.21 14.30
CA VAL A 61 5.18 9.49 14.52
C VAL A 61 5.04 10.40 15.74
N GLU A 62 4.38 11.54 15.58
CA GLU A 62 4.19 12.54 16.66
C GLU A 62 3.12 12.12 17.67
N HIS A 63 2.21 11.25 17.27
CA HIS A 63 1.09 10.82 18.08
C HIS A 63 1.37 9.48 18.74
N LYS A 64 0.36 8.78 19.18
CA LYS A 64 0.45 7.52 19.89
C LYS A 64 1.22 6.47 19.09
N LYS A 65 2.52 6.44 19.25
CA LYS A 65 3.41 5.44 18.63
C LYS A 65 3.22 4.09 19.30
N VAL A 66 3.13 3.07 18.48
CA VAL A 66 3.09 1.69 18.96
C VAL A 66 3.94 0.81 18.05
N ASP A 67 4.51 -0.24 18.63
CA ASP A 67 5.09 -1.32 17.84
C ASP A 67 3.95 -2.07 17.13
N LEU A 68 4.06 -2.19 15.81
CA LEU A 68 3.05 -2.91 15.04
C LEU A 68 3.14 -4.41 15.36
N PRO A 69 2.00 -5.09 15.54
CA PRO A 69 2.00 -6.53 15.81
C PRO A 69 2.52 -7.36 14.61
N TYR A 70 2.47 -6.79 13.42
CA TYR A 70 3.01 -7.38 12.19
C TYR A 70 3.75 -6.29 11.41
N GLU A 71 4.94 -6.61 10.89
CA GLU A 71 5.66 -5.69 10.03
C GLU A 71 4.88 -5.41 8.75
N MET A 72 4.71 -4.14 8.41
CA MET A 72 4.06 -3.69 7.18
C MET A 72 5.15 -3.30 6.17
N TRP A 73 5.72 -4.29 5.51
CA TRP A 73 6.77 -4.09 4.52
C TRP A 73 6.33 -3.26 3.31
N SER A 74 7.31 -2.75 2.59
CA SER A 74 7.13 -2.21 1.25
C SER A 74 7.20 -3.31 0.20
N MET A 75 7.18 -2.94 -1.07
CA MET A 75 7.33 -3.85 -2.20
C MET A 75 8.53 -3.42 -3.03
N ASP A 76 9.32 -4.41 -3.46
CA ASP A 76 10.34 -4.18 -4.48
C ASP A 76 9.65 -3.79 -5.78
N LYS A 77 10.29 -2.90 -6.56
CA LYS A 77 9.72 -2.34 -7.78
C LYS A 77 10.34 -2.96 -9.02
N ILE A 78 9.50 -3.32 -9.98
CA ILE A 78 9.93 -3.71 -11.33
C ILE A 78 9.34 -2.70 -12.32
N LYS A 79 10.22 -2.12 -13.15
CA LYS A 79 9.85 -1.20 -14.23
C LYS A 79 9.55 -1.97 -15.51
N PRO A 80 8.63 -1.47 -16.37
CA PRO A 80 8.41 -2.06 -17.68
C PRO A 80 9.69 -2.03 -18.54
N ASP A 81 9.73 -2.93 -19.53
CA ASP A 81 10.81 -3.02 -20.54
C ASP A 81 12.19 -3.31 -19.96
N THR A 82 12.23 -3.90 -18.76
CA THR A 82 13.45 -4.41 -18.15
C THR A 82 13.44 -5.94 -18.16
N LYS A 83 14.62 -6.53 -18.00
CA LYS A 83 14.74 -8.00 -17.87
C LYS A 83 14.35 -8.49 -16.46
N ALA A 84 14.02 -7.59 -15.56
CA ALA A 84 13.72 -7.92 -14.18
C ALA A 84 12.50 -8.83 -14.02
N LEU A 85 11.45 -8.60 -14.81
CA LEU A 85 10.25 -9.46 -14.77
C LEU A 85 10.58 -10.89 -15.19
N ALA A 86 11.30 -11.07 -16.29
CA ALA A 86 11.69 -12.40 -16.77
C ALA A 86 12.53 -13.15 -15.74
N LYS A 87 13.46 -12.47 -15.07
CA LYS A 87 14.27 -13.04 -13.98
C LYS A 87 13.43 -13.46 -12.79
N TRP A 88 12.45 -12.64 -12.41
CA TRP A 88 11.55 -12.96 -11.32
C TRP A 88 10.68 -14.19 -11.64
N VAL A 89 10.10 -14.24 -12.84
CA VAL A 89 9.28 -15.38 -13.30
C VAL A 89 10.11 -16.66 -13.35
N ALA A 90 11.38 -16.59 -13.81
CA ALA A 90 12.28 -17.74 -13.83
C ALA A 90 12.49 -18.33 -12.43
N LYS A 91 12.44 -17.51 -11.39
CA LYS A 91 12.59 -17.94 -9.99
C LYS A 91 11.27 -18.42 -9.38
N TYR A 92 10.15 -17.80 -9.75
CA TYR A 92 8.83 -18.03 -9.15
C TYR A 92 7.82 -18.53 -10.19
N HIS A 93 7.99 -19.78 -10.63
CA HIS A 93 7.14 -20.39 -11.66
C HIS A 93 6.56 -21.76 -11.27
N LYS A 94 6.74 -22.18 -10.03
CA LYS A 94 6.21 -23.46 -9.50
C LYS A 94 5.37 -23.20 -8.25
N PRO A 95 4.03 -23.15 -8.36
CA PRO A 95 3.23 -23.23 -9.59
C PRO A 95 3.35 -21.99 -10.47
N LYS A 96 3.01 -22.13 -11.75
CA LYS A 96 2.92 -21.00 -12.69
C LYS A 96 1.57 -20.30 -12.55
N GLU A 97 1.33 -19.79 -11.35
CA GLU A 97 0.11 -19.13 -10.95
C GLU A 97 0.42 -17.86 -10.18
N TYR A 98 -0.24 -16.77 -10.52
CA TYR A 98 0.00 -15.45 -9.95
C TYR A 98 -1.31 -14.75 -9.68
N VAL A 99 -1.30 -13.86 -8.70
CA VAL A 99 -2.39 -12.91 -8.48
C VAL A 99 -1.86 -11.52 -8.70
N VAL A 100 -2.53 -10.77 -9.56
CA VAL A 100 -2.23 -9.36 -9.78
C VAL A 100 -3.35 -8.52 -9.18
N SER A 101 -2.98 -7.45 -8.49
CA SER A 101 -3.93 -6.55 -7.84
C SER A 101 -3.54 -5.10 -8.04
N ALA A 102 -4.52 -4.21 -7.99
CA ALA A 102 -4.27 -2.78 -8.10
C ALA A 102 -3.46 -2.29 -6.90
N LYS A 103 -2.37 -1.57 -7.16
CA LYS A 103 -1.60 -0.92 -6.10
C LYS A 103 -2.30 0.37 -5.71
N LEU A 104 -3.01 0.32 -4.61
CA LEU A 104 -3.83 1.42 -4.11
C LEU A 104 -2.96 2.57 -3.63
N ASP A 105 -3.34 3.78 -3.96
CA ASP A 105 -2.63 5.01 -3.61
C ASP A 105 -3.37 5.79 -2.51
N GLY A 106 -3.14 5.39 -1.28
CA GLY A 106 -3.75 5.98 -0.09
C GLY A 106 -2.84 5.88 1.13
N VAL A 107 -3.41 5.57 2.27
CA VAL A 107 -2.69 5.36 3.53
C VAL A 107 -2.82 3.90 3.95
N SER A 108 -1.68 3.22 4.10
CA SER A 108 -1.67 1.81 4.50
C SER A 108 -2.10 1.64 5.95
N GLY A 109 -2.95 0.65 6.19
CA GLY A 109 -3.47 0.32 7.51
C GLY A 109 -3.46 -1.17 7.81
N LEU A 110 -3.44 -1.47 9.11
CA LEU A 110 -3.50 -2.83 9.65
C LEU A 110 -4.69 -2.94 10.59
N TYR A 111 -5.62 -3.84 10.28
CA TYR A 111 -6.78 -4.13 11.11
C TYR A 111 -6.62 -5.47 11.77
N VAL A 112 -6.68 -5.51 13.10
CA VAL A 112 -6.46 -6.72 13.90
C VAL A 112 -7.67 -6.94 14.79
N ILE A 113 -8.26 -8.13 14.69
CA ILE A 113 -9.23 -8.63 15.66
C ILE A 113 -8.60 -9.84 16.33
N LYS A 114 -8.46 -9.77 17.64
CA LYS A 114 -7.92 -10.86 18.43
C LYS A 114 -8.65 -10.95 19.77
N ASP A 115 -9.14 -12.14 20.10
CA ASP A 115 -9.86 -12.39 21.36
C ASP A 115 -10.99 -11.37 21.61
N GLY A 116 -11.72 -10.99 20.55
CA GLY A 116 -12.80 -10.01 20.60
C GLY A 116 -12.34 -8.54 20.64
N GLU A 117 -11.06 -8.29 20.74
CA GLU A 117 -10.51 -6.93 20.75
C GLU A 117 -10.16 -6.48 19.33
N LYS A 118 -10.62 -5.28 18.96
CA LYS A 118 -10.37 -4.68 17.64
C LYS A 118 -9.34 -3.58 17.76
N ARG A 119 -8.31 -3.63 16.92
CA ARG A 119 -7.27 -2.61 16.83
C ARG A 119 -7.04 -2.20 15.38
N LEU A 120 -6.75 -0.92 15.20
CA LEU A 120 -6.46 -0.36 13.88
C LEU A 120 -5.21 0.51 13.96
N TYR A 121 -4.32 0.31 12.99
CA TYR A 121 -3.03 0.99 12.94
C TYR A 121 -2.77 1.59 11.57
N THR A 122 -2.04 2.70 11.53
CA THR A 122 -1.36 3.14 10.31
C THR A 122 0.02 2.50 10.23
N ARG A 123 0.56 2.45 9.03
CA ARG A 123 1.84 1.78 8.75
C ARG A 123 3.04 2.44 9.46
N GLY A 124 3.08 3.78 9.58
CA GLY A 124 4.27 4.48 10.04
C GLY A 124 5.50 4.13 9.21
N ASN A 125 6.58 3.68 9.87
CA ASN A 125 7.79 3.21 9.19
C ASN A 125 7.75 1.71 8.83
N GLY A 126 6.64 1.04 9.03
CA GLY A 126 6.46 -0.39 8.79
C GLY A 126 6.64 -1.27 10.03
N ARG A 127 7.33 -0.80 11.05
CA ARG A 127 7.54 -1.49 12.34
C ARG A 127 6.89 -0.77 13.50
N VAL A 128 6.97 0.55 13.50
CA VAL A 128 6.34 1.44 14.46
C VAL A 128 5.33 2.29 13.70
N GLY A 129 4.09 2.23 14.10
CA GLY A 129 3.00 2.98 13.50
C GLY A 129 2.21 3.76 14.53
N GLN A 130 1.05 4.22 14.13
CA GLN A 130 0.14 4.96 14.99
C GLN A 130 -1.08 4.10 15.26
N ASP A 131 -1.49 4.00 16.54
CA ASP A 131 -2.76 3.38 16.91
C ASP A 131 -3.88 4.37 16.63
N ILE A 132 -4.75 4.02 15.68
CA ILE A 132 -5.92 4.80 15.29
C ILE A 132 -7.23 4.06 15.59
N SER A 133 -7.21 3.17 16.59
CA SER A 133 -8.38 2.35 16.95
C SER A 133 -9.61 3.19 17.31
N HIS A 134 -9.42 4.44 17.75
CA HIS A 134 -10.53 5.37 18.02
C HIS A 134 -11.35 5.72 16.77
N LEU A 135 -10.82 5.49 15.57
CA LEU A 135 -11.53 5.70 14.30
C LEU A 135 -12.46 4.55 13.91
N ILE A 136 -12.30 3.37 14.53
CA ILE A 136 -13.07 2.16 14.17
C ILE A 136 -14.59 2.42 14.11
N PRO A 137 -15.23 3.12 15.08
CA PRO A 137 -16.66 3.37 15.02
C PRO A 137 -17.12 4.23 13.84
N HIS A 138 -16.22 4.96 13.22
CA HIS A 138 -16.51 5.89 12.12
C HIS A 138 -16.18 5.31 10.74
N LEU A 139 -15.61 4.12 10.69
CA LEU A 139 -15.17 3.44 9.46
C LEU A 139 -16.03 2.20 9.21
N GLN A 140 -16.20 1.87 7.93
CA GLN A 140 -16.86 0.63 7.54
C GLN A 140 -15.84 -0.51 7.51
N LEU A 141 -15.67 -1.18 8.65
CA LEU A 141 -14.77 -2.31 8.80
C LEU A 141 -15.57 -3.61 9.00
N PRO A 142 -15.02 -4.77 8.60
CA PRO A 142 -15.72 -6.03 8.81
C PRO A 142 -15.89 -6.31 10.29
N ASP A 143 -17.10 -6.71 10.67
CA ASP A 143 -17.40 -7.22 12.00
C ASP A 143 -17.52 -8.73 11.89
N VAL A 144 -16.55 -9.43 12.46
CA VAL A 144 -16.62 -10.89 12.64
C VAL A 144 -17.38 -11.13 13.91
N GLY A 145 -18.67 -11.44 13.80
CA GLY A 145 -19.53 -11.72 14.93
C GLY A 145 -19.02 -12.80 15.88
N GLU A 146 -19.78 -13.13 16.90
CA GLU A 146 -19.42 -14.04 17.99
C GLU A 146 -18.95 -15.45 17.55
N GLY A 147 -19.11 -15.81 16.27
CA GLY A 147 -18.71 -17.10 15.71
C GLY A 147 -17.26 -17.21 15.27
N GLY A 148 -16.46 -16.16 15.39
CA GLY A 148 -15.06 -16.17 14.99
C GLY A 148 -14.85 -16.18 13.47
N VAL A 149 -13.59 -16.16 13.05
CA VAL A 149 -13.15 -16.13 11.64
C VAL A 149 -12.63 -17.50 11.22
N GLY A 150 -13.19 -18.05 10.14
CA GLY A 150 -12.73 -19.30 9.54
C GLY A 150 -13.50 -20.53 9.98
N GLU A 151 -13.29 -21.63 9.25
CA GLU A 151 -13.99 -22.91 9.47
C GLU A 151 -13.71 -23.54 10.84
N ASN A 152 -12.60 -23.17 11.45
CA ASN A 152 -12.15 -23.68 12.76
C ASN A 152 -12.39 -22.70 13.91
N GLY A 153 -13.19 -21.64 13.71
CA GLY A 153 -13.46 -20.66 14.78
C GLY A 153 -12.23 -19.88 15.23
N SER A 154 -11.30 -19.60 14.32
CA SER A 154 -10.13 -18.78 14.65
C SER A 154 -10.56 -17.44 15.25
N GLU A 155 -10.09 -17.14 16.46
CA GLU A 155 -10.40 -15.91 17.17
C GLU A 155 -9.56 -14.71 16.69
N GLU A 156 -8.71 -14.91 15.67
CA GLU A 156 -7.82 -13.88 15.15
C GLU A 156 -8.07 -13.61 13.67
N LEU A 157 -8.19 -12.31 13.34
CA LEU A 157 -8.24 -11.82 11.97
C LEU A 157 -7.25 -10.69 11.84
N VAL A 158 -6.35 -10.76 10.86
CA VAL A 158 -5.37 -9.71 10.58
C VAL A 158 -5.40 -9.36 9.10
N ILE A 159 -5.77 -8.13 8.79
CA ILE A 159 -5.97 -7.63 7.43
C ILE A 159 -5.11 -6.41 7.20
N ARG A 160 -4.37 -6.39 6.08
CA ARG A 160 -3.76 -5.18 5.56
C ARG A 160 -4.68 -4.58 4.49
N GLY A 161 -4.80 -3.28 4.52
CA GLY A 161 -5.59 -2.56 3.55
C GLY A 161 -5.11 -1.13 3.39
N GLU A 162 -5.83 -0.41 2.56
CA GLU A 162 -5.54 0.98 2.27
C GLU A 162 -6.73 1.85 2.61
N PHE A 163 -6.49 2.95 3.32
CA PHE A 163 -7.50 3.98 3.51
C PHE A 163 -7.53 4.86 2.27
N LEU A 164 -8.71 5.02 1.70
CA LEU A 164 -8.91 5.67 0.41
C LEU A 164 -10.17 6.53 0.41
N ILE A 165 -10.19 7.53 -0.45
CA ILE A 165 -11.40 8.23 -0.85
C ILE A 165 -11.60 7.94 -2.33
N SER A 166 -12.81 7.52 -2.73
CA SER A 166 -13.11 7.29 -4.15
C SER A 166 -12.98 8.58 -4.95
N ASN A 167 -12.63 8.45 -6.23
CA ASN A 167 -12.52 9.61 -7.13
C ASN A 167 -13.82 10.42 -7.17
N ALA A 168 -14.96 9.75 -7.19
CA ALA A 168 -16.27 10.39 -7.20
C ALA A 168 -16.52 11.20 -5.92
N ASN A 169 -16.25 10.64 -4.74
CA ASN A 169 -16.41 11.36 -3.48
C ASN A 169 -15.40 12.49 -3.34
N PHE A 170 -14.18 12.30 -3.82
CA PHE A 170 -13.19 13.36 -3.80
C PHE A 170 -13.62 14.56 -4.64
N GLU A 171 -14.09 14.33 -5.86
CA GLU A 171 -14.55 15.41 -6.76
C GLU A 171 -15.79 16.12 -6.20
N GLU A 172 -16.71 15.39 -5.60
CA GLU A 172 -17.97 15.95 -5.11
C GLU A 172 -17.84 16.62 -3.74
N ARG A 173 -17.07 16.02 -2.80
CA ARG A 173 -17.04 16.40 -1.39
C ARG A 173 -15.80 17.15 -0.94
N PHE A 174 -14.73 17.10 -1.68
CA PHE A 174 -13.44 17.68 -1.30
C PHE A 174 -12.92 18.67 -2.35
N LYS A 175 -13.80 19.52 -2.83
CA LYS A 175 -13.46 20.57 -3.83
C LYS A 175 -12.39 21.49 -3.27
N GLY A 176 -11.35 21.73 -4.07
CA GLY A 176 -10.22 22.58 -3.69
C GLY A 176 -9.07 21.85 -2.99
N ALA A 177 -9.24 20.58 -2.61
CA ALA A 177 -8.15 19.77 -2.11
C ALA A 177 -7.21 19.33 -3.24
N SER A 178 -5.95 19.03 -2.93
CA SER A 178 -4.92 18.76 -3.93
C SER A 178 -5.12 17.42 -4.65
N ASN A 179 -5.33 16.35 -3.91
CA ASN A 179 -5.56 15.01 -4.44
C ASN A 179 -6.19 14.09 -3.37
N PRO A 180 -6.77 12.93 -3.78
CA PRO A 180 -7.42 12.02 -2.83
C PRO A 180 -6.49 11.49 -1.74
N ARG A 181 -5.25 11.16 -2.07
CA ARG A 181 -4.28 10.62 -1.11
C ARG A 181 -3.94 11.62 -0.01
N ASN A 182 -3.64 12.86 -0.37
CA ASN A 182 -3.32 13.91 0.61
C ASN A 182 -4.53 14.16 1.54
N THR A 183 -5.72 14.14 0.97
CA THR A 183 -6.96 14.34 1.74
C THR A 183 -7.16 13.23 2.74
N VAL A 184 -7.03 11.97 2.34
CA VAL A 184 -7.18 10.83 3.25
C VAL A 184 -6.11 10.84 4.34
N SER A 185 -4.88 11.15 3.97
CA SER A 185 -3.76 11.26 4.93
C SER A 185 -4.05 12.32 6.00
N GLY A 186 -4.55 13.48 5.58
CA GLY A 186 -4.93 14.55 6.49
C GLY A 186 -6.04 14.14 7.46
N ILE A 187 -7.04 13.41 6.99
CA ILE A 187 -8.16 12.95 7.82
C ILE A 187 -7.71 11.88 8.83
N ILE A 188 -6.96 10.89 8.37
CA ILE A 188 -6.54 9.74 9.20
C ILE A 188 -5.51 10.15 10.27
N ASN A 189 -4.60 11.05 9.95
CA ASN A 189 -3.51 11.44 10.85
C ASN A 189 -3.86 12.58 11.81
N ARG A 190 -5.07 13.11 11.78
CA ARG A 190 -5.48 14.17 12.71
C ARG A 190 -5.63 13.65 14.14
N LEU A 191 -5.20 14.48 15.10
CA LEU A 191 -5.38 14.21 16.53
C LEU A 191 -6.84 14.13 16.94
N THR A 192 -7.65 15.06 16.40
CA THR A 192 -9.09 15.10 16.65
C THR A 192 -9.80 14.53 15.43
N SER A 193 -10.59 13.48 15.64
CA SER A 193 -11.33 12.84 14.56
C SER A 193 -12.39 13.78 13.96
N GLU A 194 -12.62 13.63 12.65
CA GLU A 194 -13.64 14.37 11.90
C GLU A 194 -14.67 13.37 11.33
N PRO A 195 -15.68 12.97 12.14
CA PRO A 195 -16.64 11.93 11.71
C PRO A 195 -17.35 12.23 10.39
N GLU A 196 -17.64 13.50 10.11
CA GLU A 196 -18.32 13.93 8.88
C GLU A 196 -17.46 13.74 7.63
N LYS A 197 -16.14 13.65 7.79
CA LYS A 197 -15.22 13.34 6.70
C LYS A 197 -14.87 11.86 6.64
N LEU A 198 -14.76 11.20 7.79
CA LEU A 198 -14.44 9.79 7.90
C LEU A 198 -15.45 8.88 7.19
N LYS A 199 -16.71 9.30 7.10
CA LYS A 199 -17.74 8.54 6.36
C LYS A 199 -17.44 8.36 4.87
N TYR A 200 -16.57 9.19 4.30
CA TYR A 200 -16.12 9.07 2.90
C TYR A 200 -14.84 8.28 2.73
N VAL A 201 -14.23 7.87 3.83
CA VAL A 201 -13.00 7.07 3.81
C VAL A 201 -13.38 5.59 3.76
N ASP A 202 -12.87 4.91 2.74
CA ASP A 202 -13.00 3.46 2.60
C ASP A 202 -11.73 2.78 3.06
N PHE A 203 -11.87 1.59 3.65
CA PHE A 203 -10.76 0.68 3.91
C PHE A 203 -10.87 -0.49 2.93
N VAL A 204 -9.92 -0.58 2.01
CA VAL A 204 -9.90 -1.59 0.96
C VAL A 204 -8.80 -2.59 1.26
N ALA A 205 -9.17 -3.83 1.53
CA ALA A 205 -8.25 -4.89 1.92
C ALA A 205 -7.50 -5.45 0.72
N TYR A 206 -6.21 -5.69 0.87
CA TYR A 206 -5.37 -6.29 -0.18
C TYR A 206 -4.55 -7.49 0.31
N GLU A 207 -4.49 -7.76 1.59
CA GLU A 207 -3.79 -8.91 2.15
C GLU A 207 -4.49 -9.39 3.43
N CYS A 208 -4.58 -10.70 3.59
CA CYS A 208 -4.99 -11.33 4.84
C CYS A 208 -3.79 -12.07 5.44
N ILE A 209 -3.26 -11.56 6.55
CA ILE A 209 -2.12 -12.17 7.23
C ILE A 209 -2.58 -13.38 8.04
N HIS A 210 -3.73 -13.27 8.69
CA HIS A 210 -4.32 -14.34 9.48
C HIS A 210 -5.83 -14.39 9.25
N PRO A 211 -6.43 -15.50 8.90
CA PRO A 211 -5.82 -16.83 8.68
C PRO A 211 -4.87 -16.86 7.47
N GLU A 212 -3.82 -17.67 7.57
CA GLU A 212 -2.81 -17.81 6.50
C GLU A 212 -3.39 -18.52 5.29
N ALA A 213 -3.15 -17.99 4.09
CA ALA A 213 -3.58 -18.58 2.83
C ALA A 213 -2.71 -18.07 1.67
N ALA A 214 -2.74 -18.79 0.55
CA ALA A 214 -2.14 -18.31 -0.69
C ALA A 214 -2.89 -17.05 -1.19
N PRO A 215 -2.23 -16.19 -1.98
CA PRO A 215 -2.83 -14.90 -2.38
C PRO A 215 -4.24 -14.96 -2.95
N LEU A 216 -4.54 -15.92 -3.83
CA LEU A 216 -5.88 -16.04 -4.41
C LEU A 216 -6.93 -16.39 -3.34
N GLU A 217 -6.61 -17.32 -2.44
CA GLU A 217 -7.50 -17.69 -1.35
C GLU A 217 -7.69 -16.54 -0.36
N GLN A 218 -6.67 -15.73 -0.14
CA GLN A 218 -6.79 -14.51 0.66
C GLN A 218 -7.84 -13.57 0.07
N MET A 219 -7.80 -13.32 -1.24
CA MET A 219 -8.77 -12.45 -1.92
C MET A 219 -10.19 -13.00 -1.80
N ARG A 220 -10.37 -14.29 -2.04
CA ARG A 220 -11.67 -14.96 -1.91
C ARG A 220 -12.20 -14.92 -0.48
N PHE A 221 -11.33 -15.11 0.49
CA PHE A 221 -11.67 -15.02 1.91
C PHE A 221 -12.13 -13.60 2.28
N LEU A 222 -11.40 -12.57 1.85
CA LEU A 222 -11.76 -11.17 2.10
C LEU A 222 -13.14 -10.83 1.50
N GLU A 223 -13.42 -11.28 0.30
CA GLU A 223 -14.75 -11.12 -0.31
C GLU A 223 -15.84 -11.84 0.49
N LYS A 224 -15.56 -13.05 0.94
CA LYS A 224 -16.50 -13.89 1.72
C LYS A 224 -16.90 -13.23 3.04
N ILE A 225 -15.96 -12.61 3.75
CA ILE A 225 -16.25 -11.94 5.02
C ILE A 225 -16.87 -10.55 4.84
N GLY A 226 -17.03 -10.09 3.59
CA GLY A 226 -17.74 -8.84 3.29
C GLY A 226 -16.93 -7.57 3.43
N VAL A 227 -15.59 -7.65 3.55
CA VAL A 227 -14.74 -6.47 3.49
C VAL A 227 -14.57 -6.03 2.03
N LYS A 228 -14.45 -4.72 1.80
CA LYS A 228 -14.08 -4.24 0.46
C LYS A 228 -12.72 -4.79 0.08
N CYS A 229 -12.67 -5.59 -0.98
CA CYS A 229 -11.45 -6.21 -1.48
C CYS A 229 -10.92 -5.43 -2.67
N VAL A 230 -9.59 -5.32 -2.76
CA VAL A 230 -8.92 -4.70 -3.89
C VAL A 230 -9.27 -5.41 -5.21
N LEU A 231 -9.29 -4.66 -6.29
CA LEU A 231 -9.43 -5.20 -7.65
C LEU A 231 -8.26 -6.14 -7.95
N TYR A 232 -8.54 -7.39 -8.29
CA TYR A 232 -7.52 -8.40 -8.56
C TYR A 232 -7.88 -9.32 -9.72
N LYS A 233 -6.88 -10.03 -10.23
CA LYS A 233 -7.01 -10.99 -11.32
C LYS A 233 -6.07 -12.16 -11.11
N GLU A 234 -6.52 -13.37 -11.45
CA GLU A 234 -5.68 -14.57 -11.50
C GLU A 234 -5.00 -14.66 -12.86
N ILE A 235 -3.69 -14.93 -12.88
CA ILE A 235 -2.86 -15.01 -14.08
C ILE A 235 -2.06 -16.31 -14.06
N GLY A 236 -1.79 -16.87 -15.21
CA GLY A 236 -0.92 -18.03 -15.36
C GLY A 236 -1.63 -19.25 -15.91
N GLU A 237 -1.13 -20.43 -15.53
CA GLU A 237 -1.64 -21.71 -16.01
C GLU A 237 -3.14 -21.86 -15.72
N GLY A 238 -3.89 -22.27 -16.74
CA GLY A 238 -5.36 -22.37 -16.64
C GLY A 238 -6.10 -21.07 -16.91
N THR A 239 -5.40 -19.97 -17.15
CA THR A 239 -5.97 -18.68 -17.51
C THR A 239 -5.61 -18.29 -18.95
N LYS A 240 -6.28 -17.27 -19.49
CA LYS A 240 -5.99 -16.75 -20.83
C LYS A 240 -4.79 -15.80 -20.88
N HIS A 241 -4.21 -15.47 -19.72
CA HIS A 241 -3.22 -14.41 -19.61
C HIS A 241 -1.87 -14.93 -19.15
N VAL A 242 -0.83 -14.45 -19.81
CA VAL A 242 0.56 -14.71 -19.47
C VAL A 242 1.14 -13.47 -18.80
N LEU A 243 1.88 -13.67 -17.71
CA LEU A 243 2.55 -12.60 -17.02
C LEU A 243 3.69 -12.04 -17.90
N SER A 244 3.53 -10.81 -18.37
CA SER A 244 4.48 -10.12 -19.26
C SER A 244 4.46 -8.61 -19.02
N ASN A 245 5.50 -7.91 -19.47
CA ASN A 245 5.56 -6.45 -19.42
C ASN A 245 4.38 -5.83 -20.18
N GLU A 246 4.07 -6.36 -21.36
CA GLU A 246 2.97 -5.89 -22.21
C GLU A 246 1.63 -6.05 -21.52
N PHE A 247 1.39 -7.22 -20.93
CA PHE A 247 0.14 -7.50 -20.21
C PHE A 247 -0.02 -6.56 -19.01
N LEU A 248 1.00 -6.42 -18.18
CA LEU A 248 0.95 -5.57 -16.99
C LEU A 248 0.79 -4.09 -17.34
N SER A 249 1.48 -3.63 -18.38
CA SER A 249 1.37 -2.24 -18.85
C SER A 249 -0.04 -1.92 -19.34
N ALA A 250 -0.63 -2.80 -20.15
CA ALA A 250 -2.00 -2.64 -20.64
C ALA A 250 -3.02 -2.67 -19.48
N LEU A 251 -2.84 -3.59 -18.54
CA LEU A 251 -3.71 -3.72 -17.37
C LEU A 251 -3.65 -2.48 -16.48
N LEU A 252 -2.46 -1.94 -16.28
CA LEU A 252 -2.28 -0.72 -15.48
C LEU A 252 -3.02 0.47 -16.08
N VAL A 253 -2.94 0.65 -17.39
CA VAL A 253 -3.66 1.73 -18.10
C VAL A 253 -5.16 1.52 -17.97
N GLU A 254 -5.66 0.31 -18.22
CA GLU A 254 -7.08 -0.03 -18.10
C GLU A 254 -7.62 0.25 -16.70
N TRP A 255 -6.91 -0.22 -15.68
CA TRP A 255 -7.35 -0.06 -14.30
C TRP A 255 -7.27 1.38 -13.82
N ARG A 256 -6.28 2.15 -14.24
CA ARG A 256 -6.22 3.60 -13.94
C ARG A 256 -7.44 4.33 -14.47
N ASP A 257 -7.88 3.99 -15.66
CA ASP A 257 -9.02 4.66 -16.29
C ASP A 257 -10.36 4.26 -15.69
N SER A 258 -10.50 3.02 -15.25
CA SER A 258 -11.80 2.43 -14.87
C SER A 258 -12.02 2.25 -13.37
N TYR A 259 -10.96 2.16 -12.57
CA TYR A 259 -11.12 1.91 -11.13
C TYR A 259 -11.60 3.17 -10.40
N GLN A 260 -12.45 2.96 -9.39
CA GLN A 260 -13.00 4.05 -8.59
C GLN A 260 -11.97 4.73 -7.67
N TYR A 261 -10.83 4.13 -7.45
CA TYR A 261 -9.74 4.66 -6.61
C TYR A 261 -8.50 4.95 -7.43
N GLU A 262 -7.69 5.92 -6.96
CA GLU A 262 -6.37 6.16 -7.53
C GLU A 262 -5.46 4.96 -7.26
N ILE A 263 -4.69 4.58 -8.29
CA ILE A 263 -3.69 3.52 -8.20
C ILE A 263 -2.35 4.03 -8.78
N ASP A 264 -1.25 3.48 -8.28
CA ASP A 264 0.08 3.88 -8.75
C ASP A 264 0.92 2.72 -9.29
N GLY A 265 0.29 1.59 -9.53
CA GLY A 265 0.97 0.41 -10.04
C GLY A 265 0.10 -0.84 -9.95
N ILE A 266 0.74 -1.99 -10.17
CA ILE A 266 0.13 -3.30 -10.01
C ILE A 266 1.02 -4.14 -9.08
N ILE A 267 0.42 -4.77 -8.10
CA ILE A 267 1.09 -5.76 -7.25
C ILE A 267 0.98 -7.12 -7.94
N VAL A 268 2.09 -7.81 -8.06
CA VAL A 268 2.16 -9.17 -8.58
C VAL A 268 2.64 -10.09 -7.46
N ALA A 269 1.89 -11.11 -7.13
CA ALA A 269 2.25 -12.09 -6.11
C ALA A 269 2.24 -13.50 -6.69
N HIS A 270 3.26 -14.30 -6.35
CA HIS A 270 3.26 -15.72 -6.65
C HIS A 270 2.19 -16.42 -5.79
N ASN A 271 1.30 -17.16 -6.43
CA ASN A 271 0.17 -17.80 -5.75
C ASN A 271 0.59 -19.05 -4.97
N LYS A 272 1.34 -18.82 -3.90
CA LYS A 272 1.86 -19.84 -3.01
C LYS A 272 1.98 -19.27 -1.61
N ILE A 273 1.83 -20.12 -0.57
CA ILE A 273 2.06 -19.70 0.81
C ILE A 273 3.56 -19.60 1.07
N TYR A 274 3.98 -18.43 1.54
CA TYR A 274 5.35 -18.17 1.96
C TYR A 274 5.36 -17.75 3.43
N PRO A 275 6.31 -18.24 4.24
CA PRO A 275 6.47 -17.77 5.61
C PRO A 275 6.75 -16.27 5.64
N ARG A 276 6.11 -15.55 6.56
CA ARG A 276 6.41 -14.14 6.77
C ARG A 276 7.82 -13.96 7.31
N LYS A 277 8.57 -13.06 6.68
CA LYS A 277 9.93 -12.68 7.08
C LYS A 277 10.03 -11.16 7.18
N SER A 278 11.01 -10.68 7.91
CA SER A 278 11.32 -9.25 7.93
C SER A 278 11.81 -8.77 6.56
N GLY A 279 11.48 -7.54 6.22
CA GLY A 279 11.84 -6.92 4.95
C GLY A 279 10.84 -7.17 3.83
N ASN A 280 11.11 -6.60 2.67
CA ASN A 280 10.23 -6.74 1.51
C ASN A 280 10.16 -8.19 1.04
N PRO A 281 8.97 -8.69 0.67
CA PRO A 281 8.86 -10.04 0.14
C PRO A 281 9.58 -10.17 -1.20
N GLU A 282 10.23 -11.30 -1.43
CA GLU A 282 10.88 -11.60 -2.72
C GLU A 282 9.91 -12.25 -3.72
N HIS A 283 8.86 -12.88 -3.21
CA HIS A 283 7.84 -13.61 -3.98
C HIS A 283 6.69 -12.72 -4.47
N ALA A 284 6.83 -11.43 -4.32
CA ALA A 284 5.88 -10.43 -4.81
C ALA A 284 6.65 -9.14 -5.15
N PHE A 285 6.07 -8.32 -6.02
CA PHE A 285 6.66 -7.04 -6.39
C PHE A 285 5.58 -6.04 -6.84
N ALA A 286 5.96 -4.77 -6.89
CA ALA A 286 5.14 -3.71 -7.46
C ALA A 286 5.63 -3.38 -8.88
N PHE A 287 4.77 -3.57 -9.87
CA PHE A 287 5.01 -3.12 -11.23
C PHE A 287 4.58 -1.67 -11.34
N LYS A 288 5.55 -0.78 -11.54
CA LYS A 288 5.31 0.66 -11.65
C LYS A 288 5.81 1.18 -12.98
N MET A 289 4.94 1.89 -13.70
CA MET A 289 5.34 2.76 -14.78
C MET A 289 5.64 4.13 -14.18
N VAL A 290 6.89 4.58 -14.26
CA VAL A 290 7.18 5.99 -14.07
C VAL A 290 6.64 6.70 -15.31
N LEU A 291 5.50 7.37 -15.16
CA LEU A 291 5.04 8.28 -16.19
C LEU A 291 6.11 9.35 -16.30
N SER A 292 6.80 9.36 -17.44
CA SER A 292 7.65 10.49 -17.78
C SER A 292 6.80 11.74 -17.67
N ASP A 293 7.28 12.66 -16.87
CA ASP A 293 6.64 13.95 -16.69
C ASP A 293 6.32 14.60 -18.04
N GLN A 294 5.08 14.77 -18.27
CA GLN A 294 4.61 15.72 -19.27
C GLN A 294 4.31 17.04 -18.59
#